data_b2213bb3de5a3639103fbf1b442c8a4d
#
_entry.id   b2213bb3de5a3639103fbf1b442c8a4d
#
_cell.length_a   1.000
_cell.length_b   1.000
_cell.length_c   1.000
_cell.angle_alpha   90.00
_cell.angle_beta   90.00
_cell.angle_gamma   90.00
#
_symmetry.space_group_name_H-M   'P 1'
#
loop_
_entity.id
_entity.type
_entity.pdbx_description
1 polymer ?
#
loop_
_entity_poly.entity_id
_entity_poly.type
_entity_poly.pdbx_seq_one_letter_code
_entity_poly.pdbx_strand_id
1 'polypeptide(L)'
;RCADKSFNAITVDSDTSTSDSVYLVATGAADMPAITEADSPEAQQVQAALQVVMTDLAHQIVKDGEGAQKFITVTVTGALSDADAKKAASAIANSPLVKTAIAGEDANWGRIIMAVGKSGAAASRDELSIAIGGTIIAEQGERVEDYDEAPVTAHMTGENIDITVDVGMRGAGQATIWTCDLTHGYISINADYRS
;
A
#
# COMPACT_ATOMS: atom_id res chain seq x y z
N ARG A 1 10.38 -10.42 -9.42
CA ARG A 1 10.31 -8.96 -9.70
C ARG A 1 8.86 -8.47 -9.74
N CYS A 2 8.00 -8.98 -10.66
CA CYS A 2 6.61 -8.49 -10.75
C CYS A 2 5.80 -8.79 -9.49
N ALA A 3 5.94 -9.98 -8.90
CA ALA A 3 5.25 -10.34 -7.67
C ALA A 3 5.60 -9.40 -6.49
N ASP A 4 6.85 -8.92 -6.41
CA ASP A 4 7.28 -8.03 -5.33
C ASP A 4 6.60 -6.65 -5.37
N LYS A 5 6.16 -6.26 -6.59
CA LYS A 5 5.47 -4.98 -6.87
C LYS A 5 3.97 -5.17 -7.13
N SER A 6 3.40 -6.31 -6.78
CA SER A 6 1.98 -6.63 -6.92
C SER A 6 1.49 -7.46 -5.72
N PHE A 7 1.45 -8.78 -5.81
CA PHE A 7 0.94 -9.66 -4.73
C PHE A 7 1.73 -9.55 -3.41
N ASN A 8 3.04 -9.30 -3.46
CA ASN A 8 3.86 -9.06 -2.26
C ASN A 8 3.80 -7.60 -1.78
N ALA A 9 2.98 -6.76 -2.39
CA ALA A 9 2.77 -5.37 -2.03
C ALA A 9 1.30 -5.08 -1.63
N ILE A 10 0.54 -6.12 -1.32
CA ILE A 10 -0.82 -6.01 -0.80
C ILE A 10 -0.95 -6.64 0.58
N THR A 11 -1.95 -6.20 1.33
CA THR A 11 -2.37 -6.81 2.58
C THR A 11 -3.83 -6.49 2.85
N VAL A 12 -4.56 -7.40 3.49
CA VAL A 12 -5.92 -7.15 3.98
C VAL A 12 -5.90 -6.97 5.50
N ASP A 13 -5.40 -7.94 6.25
CA ASP A 13 -5.43 -7.99 7.71
C ASP A 13 -4.07 -8.31 8.36
N SER A 14 -3.00 -8.35 7.61
CA SER A 14 -1.64 -8.73 7.97
C SER A 14 -1.36 -10.25 7.99
N ASP A 15 -2.38 -11.08 8.03
CA ASP A 15 -2.18 -12.52 7.94
C ASP A 15 -2.00 -12.96 6.49
N THR A 16 -1.28 -14.05 6.27
CA THR A 16 -1.07 -14.62 4.94
C THR A 16 -1.95 -15.84 4.76
N SER A 17 -2.58 -15.95 3.59
CA SER A 17 -3.33 -17.15 3.24
C SER A 17 -2.42 -18.38 3.15
N THR A 18 -2.94 -19.52 3.58
CA THR A 18 -2.27 -20.83 3.46
C THR A 18 -2.54 -21.50 2.11
N SER A 19 -3.48 -20.98 1.32
CA SER A 19 -4.03 -21.69 0.15
C SER A 19 -4.03 -20.87 -1.14
N ASP A 20 -3.89 -19.54 -1.07
CA ASP A 20 -3.88 -18.69 -2.27
C ASP A 20 -2.66 -18.96 -3.13
N SER A 21 -2.89 -19.05 -4.42
CA SER A 21 -1.86 -19.41 -5.40
C SER A 21 -1.95 -18.53 -6.64
N VAL A 22 -0.79 -18.15 -7.16
CA VAL A 22 -0.66 -17.42 -8.42
C VAL A 22 -0.03 -18.34 -9.43
N TYR A 23 -0.70 -18.56 -10.58
CA TYR A 23 -0.20 -19.39 -11.66
C TYR A 23 0.10 -18.53 -12.88
N LEU A 24 1.27 -18.71 -13.46
CA LEU A 24 1.64 -18.18 -14.77
C LEU A 24 1.90 -19.34 -15.73
N VAL A 25 1.15 -19.40 -16.83
CA VAL A 25 1.28 -20.45 -17.83
C VAL A 25 1.71 -19.84 -19.17
N ALA A 26 2.83 -20.33 -19.71
CA ALA A 26 3.31 -19.98 -21.04
C ALA A 26 3.19 -21.21 -21.95
N THR A 27 2.28 -21.17 -22.92
CA THR A 27 1.98 -22.32 -23.81
C THR A 27 3.01 -22.52 -24.92
N GLY A 28 3.83 -21.50 -25.23
CA GLY A 28 4.75 -21.51 -26.37
C GLY A 28 4.06 -21.47 -27.75
N ALA A 29 2.77 -21.16 -27.78
CA ALA A 29 1.99 -21.16 -29.03
C ALA A 29 2.16 -19.89 -29.87
N ALA A 30 2.77 -18.84 -29.35
CA ALA A 30 3.04 -17.62 -30.09
C ALA A 30 4.18 -17.85 -31.09
N ASP A 31 3.99 -17.40 -32.33
CA ASP A 31 5.04 -17.42 -33.36
C ASP A 31 6.01 -16.26 -33.16
N MET A 32 6.91 -16.42 -32.16
CA MET A 32 7.91 -15.44 -31.80
C MET A 32 9.22 -16.15 -31.43
N PRO A 33 10.39 -15.49 -31.60
CA PRO A 33 11.65 -16.02 -31.12
C PRO A 33 11.64 -16.26 -29.60
N ALA A 34 12.31 -17.32 -29.16
CA ALA A 34 12.45 -17.59 -27.75
C ALA A 34 13.23 -16.45 -27.05
N ILE A 35 12.71 -15.97 -25.95
CA ILE A 35 13.39 -14.99 -25.09
C ILE A 35 14.37 -15.76 -24.20
N THR A 36 15.67 -15.60 -24.46
CA THR A 36 16.74 -16.30 -23.73
C THR A 36 17.47 -15.40 -22.73
N GLU A 37 17.34 -14.08 -22.87
CA GLU A 37 18.01 -13.09 -22.04
C GLU A 37 16.99 -12.34 -21.17
N ALA A 38 17.14 -12.41 -19.85
CA ALA A 38 16.19 -11.82 -18.89
C ALA A 38 16.08 -10.28 -18.94
N ASP A 39 17.12 -9.62 -19.44
CA ASP A 39 17.19 -8.15 -19.53
C ASP A 39 17.10 -7.66 -21.00
N SER A 40 16.74 -8.53 -21.94
CA SER A 40 16.51 -8.11 -23.32
C SER A 40 15.30 -7.16 -23.44
N PRO A 41 15.21 -6.34 -24.50
CA PRO A 41 14.05 -5.48 -24.74
C PRO A 41 12.73 -6.25 -24.78
N GLU A 42 12.73 -7.45 -25.36
CA GLU A 42 11.56 -8.33 -25.44
C GLU A 42 11.15 -8.83 -24.05
N ALA A 43 12.13 -9.24 -23.22
CA ALA A 43 11.88 -9.64 -21.83
C ALA A 43 11.31 -8.48 -21.01
N GLN A 44 11.81 -7.27 -21.20
CA GLN A 44 11.31 -6.07 -20.52
C GLN A 44 9.88 -5.75 -20.93
N GLN A 45 9.51 -5.91 -22.22
CA GLN A 45 8.14 -5.73 -22.69
C GLN A 45 7.18 -6.75 -22.05
N VAL A 46 7.57 -8.02 -22.00
CA VAL A 46 6.79 -9.08 -21.33
C VAL A 46 6.65 -8.78 -19.84
N GLN A 47 7.75 -8.37 -19.18
CA GLN A 47 7.72 -8.00 -17.77
C GLN A 47 6.78 -6.80 -17.50
N ALA A 48 6.80 -5.79 -18.36
CA ALA A 48 5.92 -4.63 -18.22
C ALA A 48 4.44 -5.03 -18.36
N ALA A 49 4.11 -5.86 -19.36
CA ALA A 49 2.75 -6.38 -19.53
C ALA A 49 2.29 -7.25 -18.35
N LEU A 50 3.16 -8.14 -17.87
CA LEU A 50 2.89 -8.94 -16.66
C LEU A 50 2.70 -8.08 -15.43
N GLN A 51 3.48 -7.01 -15.25
CA GLN A 51 3.34 -6.10 -14.11
C GLN A 51 1.95 -5.47 -14.08
N VAL A 52 1.44 -5.01 -15.22
CA VAL A 52 0.09 -4.41 -15.32
C VAL A 52 -0.98 -5.42 -14.88
N VAL A 53 -0.96 -6.63 -15.44
CA VAL A 53 -1.95 -7.67 -15.14
C VAL A 53 -1.86 -8.10 -13.67
N MET A 54 -0.65 -8.35 -13.17
CA MET A 54 -0.45 -8.80 -11.80
C MET A 54 -0.82 -7.73 -10.77
N THR A 55 -0.58 -6.45 -11.08
CA THR A 55 -1.00 -5.34 -10.22
C THR A 55 -2.53 -5.22 -10.19
N ASP A 56 -3.18 -5.31 -11.35
CA ASP A 56 -4.65 -5.27 -11.41
C ASP A 56 -5.28 -6.41 -10.61
N LEU A 57 -4.79 -7.65 -10.77
CA LEU A 57 -5.25 -8.79 -9.99
C LEU A 57 -5.02 -8.64 -8.49
N ALA A 58 -3.86 -8.11 -8.09
CA ALA A 58 -3.56 -7.83 -6.69
C ALA A 58 -4.51 -6.77 -6.09
N HIS A 59 -4.83 -5.73 -6.85
CA HIS A 59 -5.80 -4.72 -6.43
C HIS A 59 -7.22 -5.28 -6.30
N GLN A 60 -7.62 -6.22 -7.17
CA GLN A 60 -8.91 -6.90 -7.06
C GLN A 60 -9.02 -7.69 -5.75
N ILE A 61 -7.95 -8.40 -5.33
CA ILE A 61 -7.90 -9.12 -4.05
C ILE A 61 -8.13 -8.16 -2.89
N VAL A 62 -7.44 -7.02 -2.87
CA VAL A 62 -7.59 -6.02 -1.78
C VAL A 62 -9.00 -5.44 -1.73
N LYS A 63 -9.58 -5.14 -2.91
CA LYS A 63 -10.93 -4.57 -3.01
C LYS A 63 -12.02 -5.56 -2.61
N ASP A 64 -11.75 -6.87 -2.72
CA ASP A 64 -12.65 -7.96 -2.30
C ASP A 64 -12.34 -8.44 -0.86
N GLY A 65 -11.51 -7.74 -0.12
CA GLY A 65 -11.22 -8.03 1.27
C GLY A 65 -12.49 -8.00 2.15
N GLU A 66 -12.54 -8.84 3.18
CA GLU A 66 -13.72 -9.02 4.03
C GLU A 66 -14.17 -7.69 4.65
N GLY A 67 -15.35 -7.22 4.26
CA GLY A 67 -15.95 -5.99 4.76
C GLY A 67 -15.27 -4.70 4.30
N ALA A 68 -14.36 -4.77 3.31
CA ALA A 68 -13.70 -3.60 2.75
C ALA A 68 -14.69 -2.64 2.08
N GLN A 69 -14.52 -1.36 2.34
CA GLN A 69 -15.30 -0.27 1.73
C GLN A 69 -14.40 0.73 1.01
N LYS A 70 -13.12 0.79 1.40
CA LYS A 70 -12.15 1.73 0.84
C LYS A 70 -10.87 1.00 0.44
N PHE A 71 -10.37 1.33 -0.75
CA PHE A 71 -9.06 0.90 -1.25
C PHE A 71 -8.01 1.94 -0.87
N ILE A 72 -6.95 1.52 -0.21
CA ILE A 72 -5.95 2.41 0.36
C ILE A 72 -4.60 2.18 -0.33
N THR A 73 -4.02 3.24 -0.87
CA THR A 73 -2.64 3.27 -1.38
C THR A 73 -1.75 3.95 -0.34
N VAL A 74 -0.77 3.24 0.19
CA VAL A 74 0.24 3.78 1.10
C VAL A 74 1.57 3.85 0.38
N THR A 75 2.04 5.05 0.08
CA THR A 75 3.36 5.29 -0.53
C THR A 75 4.29 5.91 0.48
N VAL A 76 5.44 5.28 0.69
CA VAL A 76 6.52 5.79 1.54
C VAL A 76 7.71 6.17 0.68
N THR A 77 8.28 7.34 0.92
CA THR A 77 9.45 7.91 0.23
C THR A 77 10.50 8.39 1.23
N GLY A 78 11.65 8.84 0.73
CA GLY A 78 12.71 9.43 1.55
C GLY A 78 13.44 8.43 2.45
N ALA A 79 13.18 7.12 2.34
CA ALA A 79 13.82 6.09 3.16
C ALA A 79 15.26 5.78 2.72
N LEU A 80 16.06 5.19 3.60
CA LEU A 80 17.44 4.80 3.30
C LEU A 80 17.51 3.71 2.22
N SER A 81 16.49 2.86 2.13
CA SER A 81 16.37 1.79 1.12
C SER A 81 14.90 1.49 0.82
N ASP A 82 14.62 0.84 -0.32
CA ASP A 82 13.28 0.34 -0.65
C ASP A 82 12.78 -0.67 0.40
N ALA A 83 13.68 -1.44 1.01
CA ALA A 83 13.35 -2.37 2.08
C ALA A 83 12.85 -1.65 3.34
N ASP A 84 13.46 -0.52 3.72
CA ASP A 84 13.01 0.28 4.85
C ASP A 84 11.71 1.02 4.53
N ALA A 85 11.58 1.56 3.31
CA ALA A 85 10.32 2.13 2.84
C ALA A 85 9.18 1.10 2.90
N LYS A 86 9.43 -0.14 2.46
CA LYS A 86 8.45 -1.23 2.52
C LYS A 86 8.06 -1.58 3.95
N LYS A 87 9.01 -1.61 4.91
CA LYS A 87 8.70 -1.83 6.34
C LYS A 87 7.76 -0.76 6.88
N ALA A 88 8.06 0.51 6.61
CA ALA A 88 7.23 1.63 7.05
C ALA A 88 5.84 1.59 6.40
N ALA A 89 5.76 1.40 5.08
CA ALA A 89 4.50 1.30 4.35
C ALA A 89 3.64 0.13 4.86
N SER A 90 4.25 -1.05 5.07
CA SER A 90 3.55 -2.23 5.61
C SER A 90 3.06 -2.00 7.04
N ALA A 91 3.83 -1.30 7.88
CA ALA A 91 3.41 -0.98 9.24
C ALA A 91 2.19 -0.04 9.27
N ILE A 92 2.11 0.90 8.34
CA ILE A 92 0.93 1.77 8.17
C ILE A 92 -0.25 0.96 7.65
N ALA A 93 -0.07 0.20 6.56
CA ALA A 93 -1.10 -0.59 5.90
C ALA A 93 -1.72 -1.67 6.81
N ASN A 94 -0.93 -2.24 7.72
CA ASN A 94 -1.34 -3.27 8.68
C ASN A 94 -1.78 -2.71 10.03
N SER A 95 -1.82 -1.40 10.21
CA SER A 95 -2.23 -0.80 11.49
C SER A 95 -3.75 -0.78 11.64
N PRO A 96 -4.35 -1.54 12.58
CA PRO A 96 -5.78 -1.48 12.83
C PRO A 96 -6.25 -0.05 13.16
N LEU A 97 -5.42 0.72 13.88
CA LEU A 97 -5.76 2.11 14.22
C LEU A 97 -5.79 3.02 12.98
N VAL A 98 -4.89 2.84 12.01
CA VAL A 98 -4.92 3.59 10.75
C VAL A 98 -6.13 3.15 9.92
N LYS A 99 -6.33 1.84 9.74
CA LYS A 99 -7.41 1.29 8.92
C LYS A 99 -8.81 1.67 9.46
N THR A 100 -9.00 1.67 10.77
CA THR A 100 -10.26 2.11 11.39
C THR A 100 -10.46 3.62 11.33
N ALA A 101 -9.40 4.44 11.36
CA ALA A 101 -9.51 5.87 11.11
C ALA A 101 -10.02 6.14 9.69
N ILE A 102 -9.47 5.43 8.71
CA ILE A 102 -9.89 5.57 7.31
C ILE A 102 -11.34 5.11 7.11
N ALA A 103 -11.76 4.00 7.75
CA ALA A 103 -13.16 3.57 7.76
C ALA A 103 -14.10 4.63 8.35
N GLY A 104 -13.62 5.38 9.34
CA GLY A 104 -14.34 6.49 9.98
C GLY A 104 -14.13 7.85 9.31
N GLU A 105 -13.48 7.89 8.12
CA GLU A 105 -13.21 9.11 7.36
C GLU A 105 -12.35 10.14 8.12
N ASP A 106 -11.56 9.67 9.09
CA ASP A 106 -10.67 10.49 9.93
C ASP A 106 -9.25 10.51 9.35
N ALA A 107 -8.79 11.66 8.90
CA ALA A 107 -7.44 11.92 8.41
C ALA A 107 -6.42 11.97 9.56
N ASN A 108 -6.28 10.87 10.31
CA ASN A 108 -5.53 10.80 11.56
C ASN A 108 -4.02 10.64 11.35
N TRP A 109 -3.33 11.75 11.13
CA TRP A 109 -1.88 11.79 10.96
C TRP A 109 -1.11 11.19 12.15
N GLY A 110 -1.62 11.36 13.38
CA GLY A 110 -0.98 10.83 14.58
C GLY A 110 -0.91 9.30 14.59
N ARG A 111 -1.95 8.61 14.08
CA ARG A 111 -1.94 7.15 13.92
C ARG A 111 -0.97 6.69 12.84
N ILE A 112 -0.78 7.48 11.78
CA ILE A 112 0.19 7.20 10.73
C ILE A 112 1.62 7.32 11.29
N ILE A 113 1.96 8.41 11.99
CA ILE A 113 3.28 8.57 12.64
C ILE A 113 3.55 7.45 13.65
N MET A 114 2.56 7.08 14.46
CA MET A 114 2.69 5.95 15.39
C MET A 114 3.02 4.65 14.66
N ALA A 115 2.38 4.39 13.51
CA ALA A 115 2.65 3.21 12.71
C ALA A 115 4.07 3.23 12.12
N VAL A 116 4.55 4.38 11.62
CA VAL A 116 5.95 4.56 11.18
C VAL A 116 6.92 4.29 12.33
N GLY A 117 6.67 4.89 13.51
CA GLY A 117 7.56 4.76 14.67
C GLY A 117 7.74 3.32 15.16
N LYS A 118 6.72 2.46 15.02
CA LYS A 118 6.81 1.03 15.39
C LYS A 118 7.34 0.12 14.28
N SER A 119 7.57 0.65 13.07
CA SER A 119 7.91 -0.16 11.87
C SER A 119 9.28 -0.85 11.94
N GLY A 120 10.20 -0.31 12.76
CA GLY A 120 11.60 -0.70 12.77
C GLY A 120 12.41 -0.16 11.59
N ALA A 121 11.81 0.66 10.71
CA ALA A 121 12.54 1.42 9.71
C ALA A 121 13.11 2.72 10.31
N ALA A 122 14.21 3.22 9.75
CA ALA A 122 14.72 4.53 10.11
C ALA A 122 13.75 5.61 9.63
N ALA A 123 13.44 6.57 10.50
CA ALA A 123 12.63 7.73 10.18
C ALA A 123 13.09 8.94 11.02
N SER A 124 13.05 10.13 10.47
CA SER A 124 13.35 11.37 11.16
C SER A 124 12.04 12.03 11.61
N ARG A 125 11.81 12.11 12.91
CA ARG A 125 10.63 12.79 13.46
C ARG A 125 10.52 14.22 12.94
N ASP A 126 11.63 14.95 12.94
CA ASP A 126 11.65 16.38 12.66
C ASP A 126 11.63 16.73 11.16
N GLU A 127 11.71 15.72 10.28
CA GLU A 127 11.67 15.89 8.82
C GLU A 127 10.56 15.09 8.15
N LEU A 128 9.81 14.29 8.93
CA LEU A 128 8.72 13.47 8.40
C LEU A 128 7.57 14.36 7.91
N SER A 129 7.02 14.02 6.76
CA SER A 129 5.80 14.65 6.25
C SER A 129 4.76 13.62 5.82
N ILE A 130 3.49 14.01 5.90
CA ILE A 130 2.33 13.17 5.52
C ILE A 130 1.40 13.98 4.65
N ALA A 131 1.02 13.39 3.52
CA ALA A 131 -0.03 13.91 2.67
C ALA A 131 -1.16 12.87 2.51
N ILE A 132 -2.40 13.34 2.46
CA ILE A 132 -3.60 12.55 2.15
C ILE A 132 -4.29 13.22 0.96
N GLY A 133 -4.54 12.43 -0.10
CA GLY A 133 -5.12 12.96 -1.34
C GLY A 133 -4.30 14.10 -1.97
N GLY A 134 -2.96 14.06 -1.78
CA GLY A 134 -2.04 15.10 -2.24
C GLY A 134 -1.96 16.35 -1.36
N THR A 135 -2.80 16.47 -0.33
CA THR A 135 -2.74 17.60 0.62
C THR A 135 -1.83 17.25 1.80
N ILE A 136 -0.81 18.08 2.08
CA ILE A 136 0.08 17.90 3.23
C ILE A 136 -0.69 18.25 4.50
N ILE A 137 -0.82 17.30 5.41
CA ILE A 137 -1.54 17.44 6.70
C ILE A 137 -0.60 17.44 7.90
N ALA A 138 0.62 16.93 7.71
CA ALA A 138 1.68 17.01 8.70
C ALA A 138 3.02 17.24 8.01
N GLU A 139 3.85 18.10 8.57
CA GLU A 139 5.18 18.44 8.09
C GLU A 139 6.10 18.69 9.28
N GLN A 140 7.38 18.34 9.15
CA GLN A 140 8.37 18.46 10.23
C GLN A 140 7.94 17.75 11.53
N GLY A 141 7.19 16.65 11.41
CA GLY A 141 6.70 15.87 12.54
C GLY A 141 5.53 16.49 13.31
N GLU A 142 4.97 17.59 12.84
CA GLU A 142 3.86 18.31 13.46
C GLU A 142 2.69 18.47 12.48
N ARG A 143 1.49 18.70 13.03
CA ARG A 143 0.31 19.03 12.20
C ARG A 143 0.53 20.39 11.53
N VAL A 144 0.21 20.48 10.24
CA VAL A 144 0.10 21.78 9.56
C VAL A 144 -1.13 22.51 10.12
N GLU A 145 -0.96 23.70 10.71
CA GLU A 145 -2.04 24.37 11.46
C GLU A 145 -3.19 24.82 10.56
N ASP A 146 -2.89 25.38 9.39
CA ASP A 146 -3.86 26.04 8.50
C ASP A 146 -4.01 25.32 7.15
N TYR A 147 -3.89 23.98 7.09
CA TYR A 147 -4.17 23.30 5.82
C TYR A 147 -5.67 23.34 5.50
N ASP A 148 -6.00 23.41 4.22
CA ASP A 148 -7.39 23.33 3.77
C ASP A 148 -7.95 21.92 4.04
N GLU A 149 -8.88 21.81 5.00
CA GLU A 149 -9.50 20.53 5.37
C GLU A 149 -10.49 20.03 4.31
N ALA A 150 -11.05 20.90 3.47
CA ALA A 150 -12.09 20.51 2.54
C ALA A 150 -11.64 19.48 1.49
N PRO A 151 -10.46 19.61 0.82
CA PRO A 151 -9.97 18.60 -0.10
C PRO A 151 -9.68 17.25 0.60
N VAL A 152 -9.14 17.29 1.84
CA VAL A 152 -8.84 16.08 2.61
C VAL A 152 -10.12 15.37 2.99
N THR A 153 -11.13 16.08 3.50
CA THR A 153 -12.45 15.52 3.81
C THR A 153 -13.10 14.91 2.57
N ALA A 154 -13.10 15.64 1.45
CA ALA A 154 -13.64 15.12 0.18
C ALA A 154 -12.91 13.86 -0.29
N HIS A 155 -11.57 13.79 -0.12
CA HIS A 155 -10.80 12.59 -0.44
C HIS A 155 -11.15 11.42 0.49
N MET A 156 -11.23 11.68 1.80
CA MET A 156 -11.52 10.65 2.82
C MET A 156 -12.92 10.06 2.71
N THR A 157 -13.90 10.78 2.14
CA THR A 157 -15.25 10.24 1.84
C THR A 157 -15.29 9.36 0.59
N GLY A 158 -14.24 9.38 -0.23
CA GLY A 158 -14.13 8.56 -1.44
C GLY A 158 -13.82 7.09 -1.15
N GLU A 159 -13.87 6.28 -2.21
CA GLU A 159 -13.53 4.84 -2.14
C GLU A 159 -12.02 4.58 -2.26
N ASN A 160 -11.27 5.48 -2.89
CA ASN A 160 -9.81 5.34 -3.07
C ASN A 160 -9.10 6.38 -2.23
N ILE A 161 -8.28 5.92 -1.29
CA ILE A 161 -7.57 6.76 -0.33
C ILE A 161 -6.06 6.67 -0.59
N ASP A 162 -5.44 7.80 -0.88
CA ASP A 162 -4.00 7.91 -1.11
C ASP A 162 -3.33 8.56 0.10
N ILE A 163 -2.38 7.83 0.69
CA ILE A 163 -1.53 8.28 1.80
C ILE A 163 -0.08 8.28 1.31
N THR A 164 0.57 9.42 1.36
CA THR A 164 2.00 9.55 1.06
C THR A 164 2.73 9.98 2.33
N VAL A 165 3.82 9.28 2.65
CA VAL A 165 4.66 9.59 3.81
C VAL A 165 6.11 9.70 3.35
N ASP A 166 6.71 10.87 3.54
CA ASP A 166 8.17 11.00 3.49
C ASP A 166 8.71 10.76 4.90
N VAL A 167 9.56 9.75 5.06
CA VAL A 167 10.12 9.40 6.38
C VAL A 167 11.30 10.28 6.80
N GLY A 168 11.67 11.29 6.00
CA GLY A 168 12.63 12.33 6.35
C GLY A 168 14.09 11.88 6.38
N MET A 169 14.43 10.70 5.86
CA MET A 169 15.82 10.21 5.85
C MET A 169 16.63 10.69 4.65
N ARG A 170 16.01 11.46 3.74
CA ARG A 170 16.64 12.02 2.52
C ARG A 170 17.28 10.95 1.63
N GLY A 171 16.84 9.69 1.75
CA GLY A 171 17.26 8.58 0.90
C GLY A 171 16.43 8.51 -0.38
N ALA A 172 16.85 7.63 -1.31
CA ALA A 172 16.12 7.35 -2.54
C ALA A 172 15.13 6.17 -2.41
N GLY A 173 15.09 5.55 -1.23
CA GLY A 173 14.23 4.38 -0.98
C GLY A 173 12.75 4.75 -1.01
N GLN A 174 11.98 3.94 -1.73
CA GLN A 174 10.53 4.11 -1.86
C GLN A 174 9.82 2.77 -1.96
N ALA A 175 8.57 2.74 -1.49
CA ALA A 175 7.70 1.57 -1.62
C ALA A 175 6.24 2.00 -1.58
N THR A 176 5.40 1.21 -2.26
CA THR A 176 3.94 1.33 -2.19
C THR A 176 3.35 0.02 -1.71
N ILE A 177 2.44 0.07 -0.76
CA ILE A 177 1.63 -1.05 -0.26
C ILE A 177 0.16 -0.67 -0.43
N TRP A 178 -0.64 -1.61 -0.92
CA TRP A 178 -2.08 -1.46 -1.04
C TRP A 178 -2.79 -2.29 0.02
N THR A 179 -3.85 -1.70 0.58
CA THR A 179 -4.67 -2.34 1.62
C THR A 179 -6.11 -1.83 1.53
N CYS A 180 -6.97 -2.31 2.41
CA CYS A 180 -8.33 -1.81 2.58
C CYS A 180 -8.51 -1.24 3.98
N ASP A 181 -9.63 -0.57 4.23
CA ASP A 181 -10.05 -0.14 5.55
C ASP A 181 -10.44 -1.34 6.45
N LEU A 182 -10.67 -1.08 7.72
CA LEU A 182 -11.12 -2.08 8.69
C LEU A 182 -12.46 -1.65 9.28
N THR A 183 -13.53 -2.30 8.84
CA THR A 183 -14.90 -2.00 9.21
C THR A 183 -15.50 -3.06 10.13
N HIS A 184 -16.68 -2.84 10.66
CA HIS A 184 -17.44 -3.87 11.39
C HIS A 184 -17.77 -5.09 10.52
N GLY A 185 -17.79 -4.93 9.19
CA GLY A 185 -17.99 -6.01 8.24
C GLY A 185 -16.93 -7.10 8.35
N TYR A 186 -15.68 -6.73 8.59
CA TYR A 186 -14.58 -7.67 8.83
C TYR A 186 -14.87 -8.59 10.02
N ILE A 187 -15.30 -8.01 11.14
CA ILE A 187 -15.64 -8.79 12.35
C ILE A 187 -16.85 -9.69 12.10
N SER A 188 -17.89 -9.17 11.46
CA SER A 188 -19.13 -9.92 11.19
C SER A 188 -18.87 -11.14 10.31
N ILE A 189 -18.04 -11.01 9.29
CA ILE A 189 -17.69 -12.10 8.37
C ILE A 189 -16.81 -13.14 9.08
N ASN A 190 -15.70 -12.71 9.71
CA ASN A 190 -14.72 -13.62 10.28
C ASN A 190 -15.18 -14.25 11.60
N ALA A 191 -16.05 -13.61 12.40
CA ALA A 191 -16.55 -14.16 13.64
C ALA A 191 -17.49 -15.35 13.42
N ASP A 192 -18.19 -15.43 12.30
CA ASP A 192 -19.10 -16.51 11.95
C ASP A 192 -18.46 -17.60 11.08
N TYR A 193 -17.21 -17.39 10.65
CA TYR A 193 -16.46 -18.35 9.84
C TYR A 193 -16.08 -19.56 10.69
N ARG A 194 -16.74 -20.69 10.43
CA ARG A 194 -16.43 -21.97 11.09
C ARG A 194 -15.69 -22.86 10.10
N SER A 195 -14.42 -23.11 10.38
CA SER A 195 -13.61 -24.11 9.66
C SER A 195 -14.03 -25.55 10.03
#